data_b94bdb42c694f4edeff5e9952a1f8732
#
_entry.id   b94bdb42c694f4edeff5e9952a1f8732
#
_cell.length_a   1.000
_cell.length_b   1.000
_cell.length_c   1.000
_cell.angle_alpha   90.00
_cell.angle_beta   90.00
_cell.angle_gamma   90.00
#
_symmetry.space_group_name_H-M   'P 1'
#
loop_
_entity.id
_entity.type
_entity.pdbx_description
1 polymer ?
#
loop_
_entity_poly.entity_id
_entity_poly.type
_entity_poly.pdbx_seq_one_letter_code
_entity_poly.pdbx_strand_id
1 'polypeptide(L)'
;MVTIVDVKKDDQAFLYELYRRTRIEEVSAWGWEDRELDAFLRMQFDLRQRSYGLQYPQAQHAVLLHNGVRVGGVILQESPQDIRLIDLSLLPEYRNGGIGTAVLKRLQEKAAAHGKSVRLHVMRSNPAVALYERLGFRLSEGDELYAAMEWGGN
;
A
#
# COMPACT_ATOMS: atom_id res chain seq x y z
N MET A 1 -5.06 -5.84 17.24
CA MET A 1 -3.86 -5.00 17.14
C MET A 1 -3.13 -5.30 15.84
N VAL A 2 -2.68 -4.26 15.16
CA VAL A 2 -1.96 -4.38 13.88
C VAL A 2 -0.46 -4.26 14.14
N THR A 3 0.32 -5.18 13.58
CA THR A 3 1.78 -5.17 13.66
C THR A 3 2.36 -5.06 12.25
N ILE A 4 3.41 -4.27 12.10
CA ILE A 4 4.13 -4.09 10.83
C ILE A 4 5.44 -4.86 10.96
N VAL A 5 5.65 -5.87 10.10
CA VAL A 5 6.82 -6.76 10.18
C VAL A 5 7.53 -6.80 8.83
N ASP A 6 8.85 -6.66 8.82
CA ASP A 6 9.62 -6.70 7.58
C ASP A 6 9.36 -7.99 6.81
N VAL A 7 9.26 -7.86 5.48
CA VAL A 7 9.05 -8.98 4.56
C VAL A 7 10.23 -9.95 4.64
N LYS A 8 9.90 -11.24 4.73
CA LYS A 8 10.85 -12.35 4.71
C LYS A 8 10.62 -13.21 3.47
N LYS A 9 11.55 -14.12 3.23
CA LYS A 9 11.50 -15.00 2.07
C LYS A 9 10.21 -15.82 2.00
N ASP A 10 9.74 -16.30 3.14
CA ASP A 10 8.52 -17.10 3.22
C ASP A 10 7.22 -16.27 3.12
N ASP A 11 7.33 -14.95 2.99
CA ASP A 11 6.16 -14.08 2.77
C ASP A 11 5.82 -13.91 1.28
N GLN A 12 6.67 -14.39 0.36
CA GLN A 12 6.48 -14.13 -1.07
C GLN A 12 5.17 -14.69 -1.60
N ALA A 13 4.80 -15.89 -1.19
CA ALA A 13 3.54 -16.51 -1.61
C ALA A 13 2.34 -15.67 -1.15
N PHE A 14 2.38 -15.16 0.08
CA PHE A 14 1.33 -14.29 0.61
C PHE A 14 1.26 -12.98 -0.18
N LEU A 15 2.39 -12.35 -0.46
CA LEU A 15 2.43 -11.08 -1.20
C LEU A 15 1.84 -11.23 -2.61
N TYR A 16 2.12 -12.36 -3.28
CA TYR A 16 1.51 -12.63 -4.57
C TYR A 16 0.00 -12.82 -4.43
N GLU A 17 -0.46 -13.60 -3.45
CA GLU A 17 -1.88 -13.81 -3.22
C GLU A 17 -2.61 -12.50 -2.90
N LEU A 18 -1.99 -11.64 -2.11
CA LEU A 18 -2.51 -10.32 -1.81
C LEU A 18 -2.69 -9.51 -3.09
N TYR A 19 -1.65 -9.45 -3.93
CA TYR A 19 -1.70 -8.75 -5.21
C TYR A 19 -2.80 -9.32 -6.11
N ARG A 20 -2.83 -10.64 -6.25
CA ARG A 20 -3.81 -11.34 -7.07
C ARG A 20 -5.22 -11.00 -6.64
N ARG A 21 -5.51 -11.05 -5.37
CA ARG A 21 -6.85 -10.79 -4.84
C ARG A 21 -7.28 -9.33 -4.97
N THR A 22 -6.34 -8.40 -5.04
CA THR A 22 -6.68 -7.00 -5.31
C THR A 22 -6.98 -6.74 -6.78
N ARG A 23 -6.52 -7.62 -7.69
CA ARG A 23 -6.62 -7.43 -9.13
C ARG A 23 -7.61 -8.37 -9.83
N ILE A 24 -7.93 -9.51 -9.20
CA ILE A 24 -8.68 -10.57 -9.89
C ILE A 24 -10.05 -10.11 -10.39
N GLU A 25 -10.73 -9.25 -9.69
CA GLU A 25 -12.05 -8.77 -10.10
C GLU A 25 -11.99 -7.99 -11.41
N GLU A 26 -10.94 -7.17 -11.60
CA GLU A 26 -10.74 -6.41 -12.83
C GLU A 26 -10.51 -7.33 -14.02
N VAL A 27 -9.63 -8.32 -13.86
CA VAL A 27 -9.19 -9.15 -14.98
C VAL A 27 -10.14 -10.34 -15.23
N SER A 28 -10.93 -10.74 -14.25
CA SER A 28 -11.88 -11.84 -14.42
C SER A 28 -12.94 -11.53 -15.50
N ALA A 29 -13.23 -10.25 -15.71
CA ALA A 29 -14.18 -9.80 -16.73
C ALA A 29 -13.66 -10.04 -18.16
N TRP A 30 -12.36 -10.35 -18.34
CA TRP A 30 -11.76 -10.56 -19.66
C TRP A 30 -12.11 -11.92 -20.27
N GLY A 31 -12.69 -12.83 -19.47
CA GLY A 31 -13.09 -14.15 -19.97
C GLY A 31 -11.96 -15.13 -20.20
N TRP A 32 -10.79 -14.87 -19.62
CA TRP A 32 -9.63 -15.77 -19.72
C TRP A 32 -9.80 -16.96 -18.79
N GLU A 33 -9.13 -18.08 -19.12
CA GLU A 33 -9.07 -19.24 -18.24
C GLU A 33 -8.20 -18.93 -17.01
N ASP A 34 -8.47 -19.61 -15.91
CA ASP A 34 -7.75 -19.41 -14.65
C ASP A 34 -6.24 -19.50 -14.79
N ARG A 35 -5.76 -20.44 -15.60
CA ARG A 35 -4.32 -20.60 -15.85
C ARG A 35 -3.72 -19.38 -16.53
N GLU A 36 -4.43 -18.83 -17.51
CA GLU A 36 -3.99 -17.64 -18.24
C GLU A 36 -3.98 -16.42 -17.31
N LEU A 37 -5.02 -16.27 -16.50
CA LEU A 37 -5.13 -15.17 -15.54
C LEU A 37 -4.01 -15.24 -14.51
N ASP A 38 -3.72 -16.43 -13.98
CA ASP A 38 -2.68 -16.60 -12.99
C ASP A 38 -1.30 -16.29 -13.57
N ALA A 39 -1.02 -16.77 -14.80
CA ALA A 39 0.25 -16.48 -15.46
C ALA A 39 0.42 -14.98 -15.71
N PHE A 40 -0.62 -14.30 -16.15
CA PHE A 40 -0.61 -12.86 -16.40
C PHE A 40 -0.38 -12.09 -15.09
N LEU A 41 -1.12 -12.42 -14.04
CA LEU A 41 -1.00 -11.73 -12.77
C LEU A 41 0.37 -11.96 -12.12
N ARG A 42 0.92 -13.17 -12.28
CA ARG A 42 2.28 -13.48 -11.79
C ARG A 42 3.32 -12.62 -12.49
N MET A 43 3.19 -12.47 -13.82
CA MET A 43 4.09 -11.63 -14.59
C MET A 43 3.97 -10.17 -14.15
N GLN A 44 2.73 -9.67 -13.98
CA GLN A 44 2.51 -8.29 -13.55
C GLN A 44 3.06 -8.04 -12.16
N PHE A 45 2.89 -8.98 -11.25
CA PHE A 45 3.43 -8.90 -9.90
C PHE A 45 4.96 -8.80 -9.92
N ASP A 46 5.62 -9.65 -10.71
CA ASP A 46 7.09 -9.64 -10.80
C ASP A 46 7.60 -8.31 -11.38
N LEU A 47 6.92 -7.78 -12.40
CA LEU A 47 7.27 -6.49 -12.98
C LEU A 47 7.11 -5.35 -11.96
N ARG A 48 6.04 -5.39 -11.20
CA ARG A 48 5.76 -4.41 -10.15
C ARG A 48 6.84 -4.44 -9.07
N GLN A 49 7.24 -5.62 -8.64
CA GLN A 49 8.30 -5.78 -7.64
C GLN A 49 9.64 -5.23 -8.15
N ARG A 50 9.98 -5.48 -9.40
CA ARG A 50 11.19 -4.93 -10.02
C ARG A 50 11.12 -3.41 -10.13
N SER A 51 9.97 -2.88 -10.54
CA SER A 51 9.78 -1.45 -10.66
C SER A 51 9.97 -0.74 -9.33
N TYR A 52 9.38 -1.26 -8.25
CA TYR A 52 9.56 -0.69 -6.92
C TYR A 52 11.03 -0.79 -6.47
N GLY A 53 11.70 -1.90 -6.73
CA GLY A 53 13.11 -2.07 -6.37
C GLY A 53 14.03 -1.08 -7.08
N LEU A 54 13.72 -0.74 -8.33
CA LEU A 54 14.49 0.25 -9.09
C LEU A 54 14.16 1.69 -8.69
N GLN A 55 12.89 1.99 -8.50
CA GLN A 55 12.42 3.35 -8.18
C GLN A 55 12.71 3.72 -6.72
N TYR A 56 12.56 2.77 -5.82
CA TYR A 56 12.71 2.99 -4.38
C TYR A 56 13.62 1.95 -3.75
N PRO A 57 14.93 1.96 -4.07
CA PRO A 57 15.86 0.91 -3.59
C PRO A 57 16.04 0.90 -2.08
N GLN A 58 15.71 1.99 -1.38
CA GLN A 58 15.83 2.10 0.07
C GLN A 58 14.51 1.86 0.79
N ALA A 59 13.45 1.48 0.07
CA ALA A 59 12.14 1.31 0.68
C ALA A 59 12.08 0.09 1.60
N GLN A 60 11.30 0.23 2.67
CA GLN A 60 10.96 -0.86 3.56
C GLN A 60 9.72 -1.57 3.02
N HIS A 61 9.81 -2.88 2.79
CA HIS A 61 8.68 -3.72 2.43
C HIS A 61 8.27 -4.50 3.66
N ALA A 62 7.00 -4.42 4.05
CA ALA A 62 6.52 -5.03 5.28
C ALA A 62 5.19 -5.73 5.09
N VAL A 63 4.94 -6.74 5.90
CA VAL A 63 3.67 -7.45 6.00
C VAL A 63 2.91 -6.89 7.19
N LEU A 64 1.60 -6.73 7.02
CA LEU A 64 0.71 -6.33 8.10
C LEU A 64 0.11 -7.57 8.74
N LEU A 65 0.28 -7.69 10.05
CA LEU A 65 -0.31 -8.76 10.84
C LEU A 65 -1.41 -8.18 11.72
N HIS A 66 -2.54 -8.89 11.78
CA HIS A 66 -3.62 -8.56 12.71
C HIS A 66 -3.85 -9.79 13.58
N ASN A 67 -3.54 -9.67 14.87
CA ASN A 67 -3.60 -10.80 15.81
C ASN A 67 -2.80 -12.03 15.30
N GLY A 68 -1.62 -11.76 14.74
CA GLY A 68 -0.73 -12.79 14.23
C GLY A 68 -1.06 -13.34 12.85
N VAL A 69 -2.12 -12.84 12.20
CA VAL A 69 -2.54 -13.29 10.86
C VAL A 69 -2.11 -12.27 9.82
N ARG A 70 -1.55 -12.74 8.70
CA ARG A 70 -1.18 -11.88 7.58
C ARG A 70 -2.45 -11.32 6.92
N VAL A 71 -2.61 -10.00 6.92
CA VAL A 71 -3.82 -9.36 6.39
C VAL A 71 -3.53 -8.37 5.27
N GLY A 72 -2.29 -7.97 5.09
CA GLY A 72 -1.94 -7.00 4.07
C GLY A 72 -0.46 -6.75 3.96
N GLY A 73 -0.12 -5.73 3.19
CA GLY A 73 1.27 -5.32 3.00
C GLY A 73 1.39 -3.80 2.90
N VAL A 74 2.58 -3.30 3.21
CA VAL A 74 2.87 -1.87 3.13
C VAL A 74 4.30 -1.68 2.63
N ILE A 75 4.49 -0.66 1.80
CA ILE A 75 5.81 -0.25 1.32
C ILE A 75 6.01 1.20 1.71
N LEU A 76 7.08 1.48 2.43
CA LEU A 76 7.38 2.79 3.00
C LEU A 76 8.80 3.21 2.67
N GLN A 77 9.03 4.51 2.55
CA GLN A 77 10.39 5.04 2.47
C GLN A 77 10.51 6.27 3.36
N GLU A 78 11.45 6.22 4.28
CA GLU A 78 11.74 7.37 5.14
C GLU A 78 12.88 8.20 4.58
N SER A 79 12.74 9.51 4.70
CA SER A 79 13.79 10.48 4.45
C SER A 79 13.90 11.41 5.66
N PRO A 80 14.89 12.33 5.70
CA PRO A 80 14.94 13.31 6.80
C PRO A 80 13.71 14.21 6.89
N GLN A 81 12.97 14.40 5.79
CA GLN A 81 11.83 15.32 5.72
C GLN A 81 10.48 14.64 5.81
N ASP A 82 10.35 13.39 5.33
CA ASP A 82 9.05 12.75 5.24
C ASP A 82 9.10 11.24 5.42
N ILE A 83 7.91 10.67 5.62
CA ILE A 83 7.65 9.24 5.46
C ILE A 83 6.76 9.14 4.23
N ARG A 84 7.25 8.46 3.19
CA ARG A 84 6.48 8.25 1.96
C ARG A 84 5.79 6.90 2.02
N LEU A 85 4.48 6.92 1.91
CA LEU A 85 3.68 5.70 1.75
C LEU A 85 3.61 5.38 0.27
N ILE A 86 4.29 4.31 -0.14
CA ILE A 86 4.37 3.91 -1.54
C ILE A 86 3.20 3.00 -1.90
N ASP A 87 2.87 2.06 -1.02
CA ASP A 87 1.77 1.14 -1.22
C ASP A 87 1.18 0.67 0.12
N LEU A 88 -0.13 0.52 0.15
CA LEU A 88 -0.84 -0.05 1.29
C LEU A 88 -1.96 -0.91 0.73
N SER A 89 -1.90 -2.21 0.95
CA SER A 89 -2.87 -3.16 0.44
C SER A 89 -3.38 -4.06 1.55
N LEU A 90 -4.68 -4.37 1.52
CA LEU A 90 -5.32 -5.29 2.45
C LEU A 90 -6.06 -6.36 1.66
N LEU A 91 -6.06 -7.60 2.18
CA LEU A 91 -6.94 -8.64 1.65
C LEU A 91 -8.38 -8.13 1.73
N PRO A 92 -9.23 -8.45 0.75
CA PRO A 92 -10.60 -7.92 0.69
C PRO A 92 -11.41 -8.11 1.96
N GLU A 93 -11.30 -9.28 2.62
CA GLU A 93 -12.05 -9.58 3.85
C GLU A 93 -11.63 -8.75 5.05
N TYR A 94 -10.49 -8.06 4.98
CA TYR A 94 -9.99 -7.22 6.07
C TYR A 94 -10.14 -5.73 5.79
N ARG A 95 -10.78 -5.37 4.69
CA ARG A 95 -11.07 -3.97 4.37
C ARG A 95 -12.24 -3.47 5.21
N ASN A 96 -12.29 -2.15 5.42
CA ASN A 96 -13.36 -1.47 6.17
C ASN A 96 -13.45 -1.90 7.63
N GLY A 97 -12.41 -2.51 8.18
CA GLY A 97 -12.34 -2.93 9.57
C GLY A 97 -11.43 -2.08 10.45
N GLY A 98 -10.96 -0.94 9.93
CA GLY A 98 -10.10 -0.05 10.69
C GLY A 98 -8.61 -0.33 10.64
N ILE A 99 -8.18 -1.38 9.92
CA ILE A 99 -6.75 -1.74 9.83
C ILE A 99 -5.96 -0.65 9.09
N GLY A 100 -6.47 -0.19 7.95
CA GLY A 100 -5.82 0.89 7.20
C GLY A 100 -5.71 2.16 8.02
N THR A 101 -6.76 2.51 8.76
CA THR A 101 -6.76 3.65 9.65
C THR A 101 -5.69 3.51 10.74
N ALA A 102 -5.58 2.32 11.34
CA ALA A 102 -4.58 2.06 12.38
C ALA A 102 -3.16 2.21 11.86
N VAL A 103 -2.89 1.70 10.66
CA VAL A 103 -1.58 1.83 10.02
C VAL A 103 -1.24 3.29 9.74
N LEU A 104 -2.18 4.02 9.14
CA LEU A 104 -1.97 5.44 8.80
C LEU A 104 -1.75 6.30 10.04
N LYS A 105 -2.51 6.07 11.09
CA LYS A 105 -2.32 6.78 12.36
C LYS A 105 -0.97 6.52 12.96
N ARG A 106 -0.47 5.28 12.87
CA ARG A 106 0.87 4.94 13.34
C ARG A 106 1.94 5.70 12.56
N LEU A 107 1.78 5.83 11.23
CA LEU A 107 2.72 6.61 10.42
C LEU A 107 2.67 8.10 10.78
N GLN A 108 1.47 8.63 11.04
CA GLN A 108 1.29 10.02 11.45
C GLN A 108 1.97 10.29 12.80
N GLU A 109 1.80 9.39 13.76
CA GLU A 109 2.43 9.51 15.08
C GLU A 109 3.96 9.47 14.96
N LYS A 110 4.48 8.55 14.15
CA LYS A 110 5.92 8.46 13.93
C LYS A 110 6.46 9.71 13.27
N ALA A 111 5.78 10.20 12.25
CA ALA A 111 6.17 11.43 11.55
C ALA A 111 6.16 12.63 12.50
N ALA A 112 5.10 12.79 13.28
CA ALA A 112 4.98 13.89 14.24
C ALA A 112 6.11 13.86 15.28
N ALA A 113 6.48 12.68 15.77
CA ALA A 113 7.55 12.52 16.74
C ALA A 113 8.92 12.95 16.20
N HIS A 114 9.10 12.96 14.89
CA HIS A 114 10.37 13.28 14.24
C HIS A 114 10.30 14.58 13.41
N GLY A 115 9.22 15.35 13.53
CA GLY A 115 9.06 16.59 12.79
C GLY A 115 8.92 16.40 11.28
N LYS A 116 8.39 15.25 10.85
CA LYS A 116 8.25 14.88 9.44
C LYS A 116 6.80 14.97 8.99
N SER A 117 6.61 15.01 7.66
CA SER A 117 5.30 14.82 7.06
C SER A 117 5.12 13.38 6.58
N VAL A 118 3.88 13.00 6.28
CA VAL A 118 3.56 11.75 5.58
C VAL A 118 3.08 12.13 4.19
N ARG A 119 3.66 11.52 3.16
CA ARG A 119 3.33 11.80 1.76
C ARG A 119 2.94 10.55 1.02
N LEU A 120 2.02 10.67 0.08
CA LEU A 120 1.60 9.57 -0.78
C LEU A 120 1.13 10.09 -2.13
N HIS A 121 1.12 9.16 -3.10
CA HIS A 121 0.46 9.38 -4.38
C HIS A 121 -0.67 8.36 -4.50
N VAL A 122 -1.81 8.76 -5.01
CA VAL A 122 -2.97 7.89 -5.13
C VAL A 122 -3.75 8.25 -6.40
N MET A 123 -4.32 7.24 -7.06
CA MET A 123 -5.26 7.51 -8.15
C MET A 123 -6.51 8.15 -7.58
N ARG A 124 -7.01 9.20 -8.24
CA ARG A 124 -8.19 9.94 -7.76
C ARG A 124 -9.44 9.05 -7.67
N SER A 125 -9.49 8.00 -8.48
CA SER A 125 -10.60 7.05 -8.46
C SER A 125 -10.53 6.03 -7.33
N ASN A 126 -9.41 5.99 -6.59
CA ASN A 126 -9.23 5.03 -5.51
C ASN A 126 -10.12 5.40 -4.32
N PRO A 127 -10.96 4.46 -3.82
CA PRO A 127 -11.81 4.73 -2.65
C PRO A 127 -11.04 5.17 -1.40
N ALA A 128 -9.75 4.82 -1.30
CA ALA A 128 -8.92 5.21 -0.16
C ALA A 128 -8.71 6.72 -0.04
N VAL A 129 -8.96 7.50 -1.10
CA VAL A 129 -8.87 8.97 -1.04
C VAL A 129 -9.71 9.52 0.10
N ALA A 130 -10.95 9.01 0.26
CA ALA A 130 -11.84 9.45 1.33
C ALA A 130 -11.25 9.16 2.72
N LEU A 131 -10.57 8.03 2.87
CA LEU A 131 -9.90 7.69 4.13
C LEU A 131 -8.76 8.67 4.41
N TYR A 132 -7.93 8.96 3.40
CA TYR A 132 -6.83 9.90 3.56
C TYR A 132 -7.34 11.28 3.96
N GLU A 133 -8.39 11.77 3.31
CA GLU A 133 -8.98 13.06 3.64
C GLU A 133 -9.51 13.11 5.08
N ARG A 134 -10.19 12.04 5.51
CA ARG A 134 -10.71 11.95 6.90
C ARG A 134 -9.57 12.00 7.93
N LEU A 135 -8.40 11.50 7.59
CA LEU A 135 -7.26 11.50 8.50
C LEU A 135 -6.42 12.78 8.41
N GLY A 136 -6.89 13.77 7.63
CA GLY A 136 -6.25 15.07 7.57
C GLY A 136 -5.21 15.24 6.47
N PHE A 137 -5.10 14.27 5.55
CA PHE A 137 -4.26 14.45 4.38
C PHE A 137 -4.88 15.50 3.45
N ARG A 138 -4.03 16.33 2.87
CA ARG A 138 -4.46 17.40 1.97
C ARG A 138 -3.79 17.22 0.62
N LEU A 139 -4.50 17.61 -0.44
CA LEU A 139 -3.94 17.62 -1.78
C LEU A 139 -2.79 18.62 -1.84
N SER A 140 -1.60 18.16 -2.22
CA SER A 140 -0.43 19.03 -2.39
C SER A 140 -0.20 19.37 -3.87
N GLU A 141 -0.36 18.38 -4.74
CA GLU A 141 -0.34 18.59 -6.18
C GLU A 141 -0.98 17.38 -6.86
N GLY A 142 -1.19 17.47 -8.17
CA GLY A 142 -1.76 16.35 -8.88
C GLY A 142 -2.19 16.73 -10.28
N ASP A 143 -2.67 15.74 -11.01
CA ASP A 143 -3.26 15.90 -12.35
C ASP A 143 -4.65 15.27 -12.37
N GLU A 144 -5.18 14.96 -13.55
CA GLU A 144 -6.52 14.40 -13.69
C GLU A 144 -6.64 12.96 -13.15
N LEU A 145 -5.55 12.19 -13.16
CA LEU A 145 -5.54 10.78 -12.77
C LEU A 145 -5.03 10.56 -11.35
N TYR A 146 -4.02 11.32 -10.93
CA TYR A 146 -3.32 11.11 -9.66
C TYR A 146 -3.38 12.33 -8.78
N ALA A 147 -3.38 12.08 -7.48
CA ALA A 147 -3.27 13.11 -6.46
C ALA A 147 -2.05 12.82 -5.59
N ALA A 148 -1.23 13.83 -5.36
CA ALA A 148 -0.21 13.78 -4.33
C ALA A 148 -0.83 14.39 -3.08
N MET A 149 -0.77 13.66 -1.96
CA MET A 149 -1.38 14.08 -0.70
C MET A 149 -0.32 14.12 0.40
N GLU A 150 -0.52 15.04 1.33
CA GLU A 150 0.43 15.27 2.41
C GLU A 150 -0.30 15.52 3.73
N TRP A 151 0.26 14.99 4.81
CA TRP A 151 -0.18 15.24 6.18
C TRP A 151 1.00 15.74 7.02
N GLY A 152 0.76 16.77 7.84
CA GLY A 152 1.79 17.33 8.71
C GLY A 152 2.80 18.17 7.94
N GLY A 153 3.98 18.36 8.53
CA GLY A 153 5.08 19.04 7.85
C GLY A 153 4.85 20.54 7.62
N ASN A 154 4.73 21.29 8.67
CA ASN A 154 4.62 22.76 8.56
C ASN A 154 5.92 23.41 8.13
#